data_bfda60308c889bccc4a5414840fea35c
#
_entry.id   bfda60308c889bccc4a5414840fea35c
#
_cell.length_a   1.000
_cell.length_b   1.000
_cell.length_c   1.000
_cell.angle_alpha   90.00
_cell.angle_beta   90.00
_cell.angle_gamma   90.00
#
_symmetry.space_group_name_H-M   'P 1'
#
loop_
_entity.id
_entity.type
_entity.pdbx_description
1 polymer ?
#
loop_
_entity_poly.entity_id
_entity_poly.type
_entity_poly.pdbx_seq_one_letter_code
_entity_poly.pdbx_strand_id
1 'polypeptide(L)'
;MELIAHRINSVKKLKKLPKKYGAEIDLRSNGSNIILNHDPHKKGEKLKNFLSYYNHGTLILNIKESGIENEAIKISKKFKIRKFFLLDVEMPFICKNKKNINKSLSVRYSEYESIDTVKKFINNVGWVWIDTFNKLPINKANIKVLK
;
A
#
# COMPACT_ATOMS: atom_id res chain seq x y z
N MET A 1 -6.22 -11.38 -13.20
CA MET A 1 -5.04 -11.18 -12.33
C MET A 1 -4.34 -9.90 -12.75
N GLU A 2 -3.99 -9.02 -11.82
CA GLU A 2 -3.23 -7.79 -12.06
C GLU A 2 -1.81 -7.97 -11.51
N LEU A 3 -0.81 -7.57 -12.27
CA LEU A 3 0.59 -7.58 -11.84
C LEU A 3 0.95 -6.19 -11.31
N ILE A 4 1.66 -6.14 -10.19
CA ILE A 4 2.10 -4.91 -9.54
C ILE A 4 3.61 -4.93 -9.42
N ALA A 5 4.27 -3.92 -9.98
CA ALA A 5 5.72 -3.78 -9.91
C ALA A 5 6.15 -3.19 -8.58
N HIS A 6 7.15 -3.81 -7.96
CA HIS A 6 7.64 -3.45 -6.62
C HIS A 6 8.68 -2.32 -6.68
N ARG A 7 8.65 -1.40 -5.71
CA ARG A 7 9.62 -0.28 -5.52
C ARG A 7 9.81 0.62 -6.74
N ILE A 8 8.69 1.06 -7.31
CA ILE A 8 8.69 2.04 -8.42
C ILE A 8 8.83 3.47 -7.86
N ASN A 9 9.89 3.74 -7.12
CA ASN A 9 10.11 4.96 -6.34
C ASN A 9 10.61 6.16 -7.15
N SER A 10 10.36 6.21 -8.47
CA SER A 10 10.70 7.39 -9.29
C SER A 10 9.89 7.45 -10.57
N VAL A 11 9.67 8.66 -11.09
CA VAL A 11 9.05 8.89 -12.41
C VAL A 11 9.85 8.22 -13.53
N LYS A 12 11.17 8.16 -13.40
CA LYS A 12 12.02 7.45 -14.38
C LYS A 12 11.69 5.96 -14.47
N LYS A 13 11.48 5.28 -13.33
CA LYS A 13 11.05 3.88 -13.30
C LYS A 13 9.61 3.74 -13.78
N LEU A 14 8.71 4.65 -13.35
CA LEU A 14 7.30 4.64 -13.73
C LEU A 14 7.12 4.74 -15.25
N LYS A 15 7.86 5.63 -15.91
CA LYS A 15 7.79 5.80 -17.38
C LYS A 15 8.20 4.56 -18.17
N LYS A 16 8.99 3.66 -17.56
CA LYS A 16 9.39 2.38 -18.17
C LYS A 16 8.40 1.24 -17.88
N LEU A 17 7.50 1.44 -16.91
CA LEU A 17 6.51 0.43 -16.54
C LEU A 17 5.35 0.44 -17.53
N PRO A 18 4.94 -0.70 -18.10
CA PRO A 18 3.74 -0.77 -18.93
C PRO A 18 2.48 -0.37 -18.13
N LYS A 19 1.65 0.46 -18.73
CA LYS A 19 0.46 1.05 -18.08
C LYS A 19 -0.56 0.05 -17.53
N LYS A 20 -0.58 -1.16 -18.08
CA LYS A 20 -1.44 -2.26 -17.61
C LYS A 20 -1.06 -2.83 -16.25
N TYR A 21 0.13 -2.51 -15.73
CA TYR A 21 0.60 -2.96 -14.42
C TYR A 21 0.30 -1.92 -13.36
N GLY A 22 0.12 -2.38 -12.13
CA GLY A 22 0.14 -1.52 -10.95
C GLY A 22 1.57 -1.22 -10.50
N ALA A 23 1.72 -0.35 -9.53
CA ALA A 23 3.00 -0.03 -8.93
C ALA A 23 2.89 0.00 -7.40
N GLU A 24 3.93 -0.46 -6.72
CA GLU A 24 4.13 -0.23 -5.30
C GLU A 24 5.23 0.82 -5.13
N ILE A 25 5.00 1.76 -4.21
CA ILE A 25 5.91 2.85 -3.87
C ILE A 25 6.07 2.96 -2.36
N ASP A 26 7.29 3.21 -1.90
CA ASP A 26 7.60 3.42 -0.49
C ASP A 26 7.46 4.90 -0.12
N LEU A 27 6.71 5.20 0.93
CA LEU A 27 6.42 6.57 1.36
C LEU A 27 7.09 6.92 2.69
N ARG A 28 7.73 8.08 2.71
CA ARG A 28 8.30 8.73 3.91
C ARG A 28 8.02 10.22 3.90
N SER A 29 8.22 10.87 5.03
CA SER A 29 8.19 12.32 5.13
C SER A 29 9.55 12.96 4.84
N ASN A 30 9.51 14.19 4.33
CA ASN A 30 10.65 15.09 4.30
C ASN A 30 10.14 16.52 4.50
N GLY A 31 10.19 16.99 5.74
CA GLY A 31 9.53 18.22 6.14
C GLY A 31 8.01 18.12 5.88
N SER A 32 7.44 19.09 5.19
CA SER A 32 6.02 19.11 4.83
C SER A 32 5.64 18.25 3.60
N ASN A 33 6.59 17.54 3.01
CA ASN A 33 6.36 16.76 1.80
C ASN A 33 6.39 15.26 2.08
N ILE A 34 5.56 14.50 1.38
CA ILE A 34 5.73 13.04 1.27
C ILE A 34 6.63 12.78 0.06
N ILE A 35 7.63 11.95 0.27
CA ILE A 35 8.63 11.53 -0.72
C ILE A 35 8.62 10.02 -0.92
N LEU A 36 9.17 9.59 -2.04
CA LEU A 36 9.33 8.19 -2.38
C LEU A 36 10.74 7.71 -2.04
N ASN A 37 10.88 6.97 -0.94
CA ASN A 37 12.11 6.27 -0.59
C ASN A 37 11.82 5.14 0.39
N HIS A 38 12.51 4.01 0.21
CA HIS A 38 12.45 2.90 1.15
C HIS A 38 13.22 3.21 2.45
N ASP A 39 14.40 3.82 2.33
CA ASP A 39 15.31 4.02 3.45
C ASP A 39 15.03 5.35 4.18
N PRO A 40 15.19 5.39 5.51
CA PRO A 40 15.06 6.64 6.28
C PRO A 40 16.18 7.64 5.94
N HIS A 41 15.91 8.93 6.18
CA HIS A 41 16.87 10.02 6.03
C HIS A 41 17.49 10.20 4.63
N LYS A 42 16.89 9.60 3.61
CA LYS A 42 17.32 9.76 2.21
C LYS A 42 16.42 10.76 1.48
N LYS A 43 16.99 11.41 0.48
CA LYS A 43 16.22 12.23 -0.46
C LYS A 43 15.40 11.33 -1.38
N GLY A 44 14.23 11.80 -1.78
CA GLY A 44 13.35 11.07 -2.68
C GLY A 44 12.52 12.01 -3.55
N GLU A 45 11.90 11.44 -4.55
CA GLU A 45 10.99 12.18 -5.42
C GLU A 45 9.69 12.52 -4.64
N LYS A 46 9.13 13.72 -4.84
CA LYS A 46 7.87 14.10 -4.15
C LYS A 46 6.72 13.27 -4.67
N LEU A 47 5.87 12.76 -3.77
CA LEU A 47 4.67 12.00 -4.12
C LEU A 47 3.77 12.75 -5.12
N LYS A 48 3.57 14.06 -4.94
CA LYS A 48 2.77 14.89 -5.85
C LYS A 48 3.33 14.89 -7.28
N ASN A 49 4.66 14.96 -7.43
CA ASN A 49 5.30 14.88 -8.74
C ASN A 49 5.12 13.50 -9.37
N PHE A 50 5.34 12.43 -8.62
CA PHE A 50 5.15 11.07 -9.10
C PHE A 50 3.71 10.83 -9.57
N LEU A 51 2.72 11.24 -8.77
CA LEU A 51 1.30 11.01 -9.08
C LEU A 51 0.81 11.80 -10.30
N SER A 52 1.45 12.93 -10.66
CA SER A 52 1.12 13.67 -11.88
C SER A 52 1.39 12.89 -13.17
N TYR A 53 2.25 11.87 -13.09
CA TYR A 53 2.54 10.96 -14.22
C TYR A 53 1.83 9.59 -14.09
N TYR A 54 1.11 9.33 -12.99
CA TYR A 54 0.55 8.02 -12.71
C TYR A 54 -0.76 7.80 -13.48
N ASN A 55 -0.76 6.85 -14.40
CA ASN A 55 -1.95 6.40 -15.14
C ASN A 55 -1.92 4.87 -15.36
N HIS A 56 -1.46 4.16 -14.35
CA HIS A 56 -1.27 2.71 -14.32
C HIS A 56 -2.40 2.01 -13.56
N GLY A 57 -2.26 0.72 -13.30
CA GLY A 57 -3.18 -0.07 -12.51
C GLY A 57 -3.24 0.31 -11.03
N THR A 58 -3.43 -0.67 -10.15
CA THR A 58 -3.49 -0.45 -8.70
C THR A 58 -2.20 0.16 -8.16
N LEU A 59 -2.33 1.22 -7.34
CA LEU A 59 -1.20 1.84 -6.63
C LEU A 59 -1.15 1.34 -5.19
N ILE A 60 -0.03 0.75 -4.78
CA ILE A 60 0.23 0.41 -3.39
C ILE A 60 1.10 1.51 -2.78
N LEU A 61 0.58 2.12 -1.71
CA LEU A 61 1.25 3.13 -0.92
C LEU A 61 1.85 2.44 0.32
N ASN A 62 3.10 2.02 0.21
CA ASN A 62 3.80 1.34 1.29
C ASN A 62 4.30 2.35 2.32
N ILE A 63 3.68 2.38 3.49
CA ILE A 63 3.95 3.34 4.57
C ILE A 63 5.21 2.90 5.32
N LYS A 64 6.27 3.67 5.19
CA LYS A 64 7.55 3.40 5.88
C LYS A 64 7.76 4.30 7.09
N GLU A 65 6.75 5.08 7.46
CA GLU A 65 6.78 6.04 8.55
C GLU A 65 5.36 6.39 8.97
N SER A 66 5.02 6.24 10.25
CA SER A 66 3.69 6.55 10.77
C SER A 66 3.41 8.05 10.76
N GLY A 67 2.13 8.41 10.63
CA GLY A 67 1.64 9.79 10.67
C GLY A 67 1.43 10.44 9.31
N ILE A 68 1.86 9.81 8.22
CA ILE A 68 1.70 10.34 6.85
C ILE A 68 0.48 9.77 6.12
N GLU A 69 -0.21 8.79 6.68
CA GLU A 69 -1.26 8.00 6.02
C GLU A 69 -2.41 8.86 5.49
N ASN A 70 -2.93 9.75 6.33
CA ASN A 70 -4.04 10.63 5.96
C ASN A 70 -3.66 11.59 4.83
N GLU A 71 -2.46 12.14 4.87
CA GLU A 71 -1.98 13.05 3.82
C GLU A 71 -1.69 12.28 2.52
N ALA A 72 -1.15 11.06 2.60
CA ALA A 72 -0.95 10.19 1.43
C ALA A 72 -2.29 9.88 0.74
N ILE A 73 -3.34 9.54 1.51
CA ILE A 73 -4.70 9.32 0.98
C ILE A 73 -5.25 10.60 0.34
N LYS A 74 -5.14 11.73 1.02
CA LYS A 74 -5.63 13.03 0.55
C LYS A 74 -4.98 13.43 -0.77
N ILE A 75 -3.66 13.28 -0.88
CA ILE A 75 -2.91 13.55 -2.12
C ILE A 75 -3.37 12.59 -3.21
N SER A 76 -3.45 11.28 -2.95
CA SER A 76 -3.87 10.29 -3.94
C SER A 76 -5.27 10.57 -4.49
N LYS A 77 -6.23 10.93 -3.62
CA LYS A 77 -7.57 11.35 -4.03
C LYS A 77 -7.56 12.63 -4.86
N LYS A 78 -6.73 13.63 -4.50
CA LYS A 78 -6.57 14.88 -5.26
C LYS A 78 -6.08 14.62 -6.67
N PHE A 79 -5.16 13.68 -6.85
CA PHE A 79 -4.66 13.23 -8.16
C PHE A 79 -5.59 12.23 -8.86
N LYS A 80 -6.80 11.98 -8.30
CA LYS A 80 -7.83 11.09 -8.89
C LYS A 80 -7.33 9.66 -9.13
N ILE A 81 -6.44 9.16 -8.25
CA ILE A 81 -6.01 7.77 -8.32
C ILE A 81 -7.19 6.88 -7.96
N ARG A 82 -7.67 6.10 -8.93
CA ARG A 82 -8.94 5.35 -8.81
C ARG A 82 -8.86 4.15 -7.88
N LYS A 83 -7.72 3.46 -7.89
CA LYS A 83 -7.52 2.21 -7.15
C LYS A 83 -6.18 2.25 -6.43
N PHE A 84 -6.23 2.36 -5.13
CA PHE A 84 -5.04 2.36 -4.28
C PHE A 84 -5.36 1.83 -2.88
N PHE A 85 -4.33 1.36 -2.20
CA PHE A 85 -4.41 1.03 -0.78
C PHE A 85 -3.07 1.29 -0.07
N LEU A 86 -3.16 1.41 1.25
CA LEU A 86 -2.02 1.55 2.15
C LEU A 86 -1.53 0.16 2.56
N LEU A 87 -0.22 -0.04 2.47
CA LEU A 87 0.48 -1.21 2.97
C LEU A 87 1.37 -0.82 4.16
N ASP A 88 1.67 -1.75 5.05
CA ASP A 88 2.50 -1.58 6.26
C ASP A 88 2.00 -0.48 7.22
N VAL A 89 0.69 -0.34 7.31
CA VAL A 89 0.06 0.60 8.24
C VAL A 89 -0.01 -0.01 9.63
N GLU A 90 0.30 0.78 10.64
CA GLU A 90 0.22 0.37 12.04
C GLU A 90 -1.20 0.01 12.48
N MET A 91 -1.33 -1.02 13.30
CA MET A 91 -2.62 -1.52 13.79
C MET A 91 -3.48 -0.44 14.49
N PRO A 92 -2.93 0.46 15.32
CA PRO A 92 -3.71 1.54 15.93
C PRO A 92 -4.38 2.46 14.90
N PHE A 93 -3.68 2.78 13.81
CA PHE A 93 -4.25 3.58 12.72
C PHE A 93 -5.40 2.82 12.02
N ILE A 94 -5.22 1.53 11.72
CA ILE A 94 -6.26 0.68 11.12
C ILE A 94 -7.50 0.66 12.02
N CYS A 95 -7.34 0.36 13.31
CA CYS A 95 -8.42 0.29 14.27
C CYS A 95 -9.24 1.59 14.35
N LYS A 96 -8.56 2.73 14.35
CA LYS A 96 -9.19 4.06 14.40
C LYS A 96 -9.94 4.40 13.12
N ASN A 97 -9.43 3.99 11.97
CA ASN A 97 -9.88 4.50 10.67
C ASN A 97 -10.69 3.49 9.83
N LYS A 98 -10.83 2.24 10.27
CA LYS A 98 -11.48 1.14 9.52
C LYS A 98 -12.91 1.43 9.05
N LYS A 99 -13.65 2.33 9.70
CA LYS A 99 -15.00 2.72 9.27
C LYS A 99 -14.99 3.76 8.14
N ASN A 100 -13.98 4.61 8.08
CA ASN A 100 -13.96 5.78 7.19
C ASN A 100 -13.21 5.54 5.88
N ILE A 101 -12.14 4.74 5.93
CA ILE A 101 -11.23 4.53 4.80
C ILE A 101 -10.95 3.05 4.52
N ASN A 102 -11.86 2.17 4.95
CA ASN A 102 -11.74 0.71 4.86
C ASN A 102 -11.24 0.22 3.48
N LYS A 103 -11.80 0.74 2.39
CA LYS A 103 -11.42 0.34 1.01
C LYS A 103 -9.95 0.61 0.66
N SER A 104 -9.30 1.52 1.38
CA SER A 104 -7.89 1.89 1.18
C SER A 104 -6.97 1.32 2.25
N LEU A 105 -7.46 0.46 3.14
CA LEU A 105 -6.64 -0.20 4.16
C LEU A 105 -6.36 -1.65 3.77
N SER A 106 -5.19 -2.13 4.16
CA SER A 106 -4.85 -3.55 4.12
C SER A 106 -4.43 -4.06 5.49
N VAL A 107 -4.63 -5.35 5.72
CA VAL A 107 -3.98 -6.11 6.80
C VAL A 107 -3.04 -7.12 6.20
N ARG A 108 -1.94 -7.40 6.90
CA ARG A 108 -0.97 -8.40 6.47
C ARG A 108 -1.36 -9.78 6.98
N TYR A 109 -1.05 -10.78 6.17
CA TYR A 109 -1.08 -12.19 6.50
C TYR A 109 0.21 -12.84 6.03
N SER A 110 0.92 -13.51 6.92
CA SER A 110 2.19 -14.18 6.62
C SER A 110 2.38 -15.39 7.54
N GLU A 111 3.54 -16.02 7.49
CA GLU A 111 3.90 -17.06 8.47
C GLU A 111 3.98 -16.52 9.90
N TYR A 112 4.16 -15.21 10.06
CA TYR A 112 4.31 -14.55 11.37
C TYR A 112 3.09 -13.73 11.79
N GLU A 113 2.14 -13.49 10.89
CA GLU A 113 0.87 -12.81 11.18
C GLU A 113 -0.31 -13.74 10.95
N SER A 114 -1.12 -13.91 12.00
CA SER A 114 -2.19 -14.90 12.04
C SER A 114 -3.35 -14.61 11.07
N ILE A 115 -3.92 -15.65 10.47
CA ILE A 115 -5.18 -15.59 9.72
C ILE A 115 -6.34 -15.07 10.59
N ASP A 116 -6.26 -15.18 11.91
CA ASP A 116 -7.29 -14.67 12.80
C ASP A 116 -7.34 -13.15 12.84
N THR A 117 -6.21 -12.48 12.60
CA THR A 117 -6.18 -11.03 12.35
C THR A 117 -6.99 -10.68 11.11
N VAL A 118 -6.79 -11.41 10.01
CA VAL A 118 -7.59 -11.22 8.79
C VAL A 118 -9.08 -11.39 9.07
N LYS A 119 -9.49 -12.47 9.75
CA LYS A 119 -10.90 -12.73 10.11
C LYS A 119 -11.52 -11.58 10.91
N LYS A 120 -10.77 -10.99 11.85
CA LYS A 120 -11.24 -9.85 12.65
C LYS A 120 -11.45 -8.58 11.83
N PHE A 121 -10.72 -8.42 10.73
CA PHE A 121 -10.73 -7.21 9.92
C PHE A 121 -11.40 -7.37 8.54
N ILE A 122 -11.84 -8.57 8.14
CA ILE A 122 -12.32 -8.86 6.78
C ILE A 122 -13.41 -7.90 6.28
N ASN A 123 -14.29 -7.42 7.16
CA ASN A 123 -15.34 -6.45 6.84
C ASN A 123 -14.88 -4.98 7.05
N ASN A 124 -13.65 -4.75 7.46
CA ASN A 124 -13.13 -3.46 7.91
C ASN A 124 -11.95 -2.97 7.09
N VAL A 125 -11.44 -3.79 6.19
CA VAL A 125 -10.36 -3.43 5.26
C VAL A 125 -10.72 -3.87 3.86
N GLY A 126 -10.18 -3.20 2.86
CA GLY A 126 -10.44 -3.53 1.45
C GLY A 126 -9.48 -4.57 0.89
N TRP A 127 -8.38 -4.84 1.60
CA TRP A 127 -7.29 -5.65 1.06
C TRP A 127 -6.66 -6.52 2.14
N VAL A 128 -6.16 -7.67 1.70
CA VAL A 128 -5.26 -8.52 2.49
C VAL A 128 -3.96 -8.63 1.70
N TRP A 129 -2.86 -8.21 2.32
CA TRP A 129 -1.52 -8.41 1.79
C TRP A 129 -0.99 -9.74 2.29
N ILE A 130 -0.79 -10.68 1.37
CA ILE A 130 -0.24 -12.00 1.70
C ILE A 130 1.25 -11.95 1.43
N ASP A 131 2.03 -11.96 2.49
CA ASP A 131 3.48 -11.95 2.42
C ASP A 131 4.08 -13.34 2.62
N THR A 132 5.30 -13.52 2.16
CA THR A 132 6.02 -14.79 2.24
C THR A 132 7.48 -14.52 2.60
N PHE A 133 7.91 -15.01 3.75
CA PHE A 133 9.32 -14.92 4.18
C PHE A 133 10.08 -16.22 3.89
N ASN A 134 9.49 -17.37 4.18
CA ASN A 134 10.08 -18.68 3.94
C ASN A 134 9.13 -19.61 3.19
N LYS A 135 7.82 -19.55 3.50
CA LYS A 135 6.82 -20.43 2.92
C LYS A 135 5.51 -19.70 2.71
N LEU A 136 4.91 -19.87 1.55
CA LEU A 136 3.58 -19.30 1.26
C LEU A 136 2.56 -19.77 2.33
N PRO A 137 1.94 -18.85 3.10
CA PRO A 137 1.08 -19.22 4.23
C PRO A 137 -0.31 -19.72 3.80
N ILE A 138 -0.59 -19.78 2.49
CA ILE A 138 -1.90 -20.17 1.94
C ILE A 138 -2.03 -21.70 1.93
N ASN A 139 -3.16 -22.19 2.43
CA ASN A 139 -3.57 -23.58 2.36
C ASN A 139 -5.08 -23.71 2.04
N LYS A 140 -5.57 -24.94 1.86
CA LYS A 140 -6.99 -25.21 1.53
C LYS A 140 -7.98 -24.67 2.58
N ALA A 141 -7.60 -24.61 3.84
CA ALA A 141 -8.48 -24.15 4.93
C ALA A 141 -8.60 -22.62 4.93
N ASN A 142 -7.47 -21.90 4.83
CA ASN A 142 -7.46 -20.45 4.94
C ASN A 142 -7.79 -19.70 3.64
N ILE A 143 -7.63 -20.32 2.48
CA ILE A 143 -8.00 -19.70 1.20
C ILE A 143 -9.49 -19.36 1.11
N LYS A 144 -10.35 -20.09 1.83
CA LYS A 144 -11.78 -19.80 1.92
C LYS A 144 -12.09 -18.49 2.66
N VAL A 145 -11.22 -18.08 3.57
CA VAL A 145 -11.32 -16.81 4.31
C VAL A 145 -10.87 -15.63 3.45
N LEU A 146 -9.99 -15.90 2.47
CA LEU A 146 -9.35 -14.87 1.63
C LEU A 146 -10.14 -14.59 0.33
N LYS A 147 -11.20 -15.32 0.06
CA LYS A 147 -12.13 -15.13 -1.08
C LYS A 147 -13.36 -14.36 -0.69
#